data_9ab93038dd91b916538fa7bf790c6c96
#
_entry.id   9ab93038dd91b916538fa7bf790c6c96
#
_cell.length_a   1.000
_cell.length_b   1.000
_cell.length_c   1.000
_cell.angle_alpha   90.00
_cell.angle_beta   90.00
_cell.angle_gamma   90.00
#
_symmetry.space_group_name_H-M   'P 1'
#
loop_
_entity.id
_entity.type
_entity.pdbx_description
1 polymer ?
#
loop_
_entity_poly.entity_id
_entity_poly.type
_entity_poly.pdbx_seq_one_letter_code
_entity_poly.pdbx_strand_id
1 'polypeptide(L)'
;MNHRNLSRREFFGLTALGIVAAGALPRKLSAAIVTTGEADLVVRNANVYTVDARLARAEAFAVRGSHFIAVGSNAEIAALAGKDAQVLDAQGMTIVPGFIDCHNHPIGETLLYEVLVGNPFDVEFVTIDSIVDKLTAKARQTPAGYWVSGFFYDDTKVKDKRTLNIRDLDKVSREHPVSVQHRGGHTSFYNSKAFELAGITRETRDPPGGTFDRDPNGNLNGRVTDNALAVFDKVGMRPKFSAQEEQQRRRKGAAHMSQQFVRYGLTSVHHESGDLASIEEIRDTNELLHRVNFQLSDADLEAMIAAGIRTGFGDEWVRIGATQEHTVDGSFSERTMSWSAGYPSRSGYQGNVTETQATLDAWVERVHRARIQINCHANGDVAIDMMLKAVARAQQLFPVKDARPKITHCTLINDDLLKRIKSAGAVPMPFTSYAYYNADKFHFYGEEFMSRAMAFRSFLDAGIPVAAGSDFYPGPFAPLMGMQGMVTRTGWNGEKWGLNQRISVAEALQVLTLNGAHASHEEAIKGSITPGKLADFVVLSADPHTAAPDTIKDIKVVRTVTGGKAVYQA
;
A
#
# COMPACT_ATOMS: atom_id res chain seq x y z
N MET A 1 -14.84 43.49 32.70
CA MET A 1 -14.21 43.55 31.39
C MET A 1 -15.03 42.70 30.44
N ASN A 2 -15.72 43.33 29.50
CA ASN A 2 -16.74 42.70 28.67
C ASN A 2 -16.11 41.96 27.48
N HIS A 3 -16.27 40.65 27.43
CA HIS A 3 -16.09 39.88 26.23
C HIS A 3 -17.39 39.87 25.40
N ARG A 4 -17.38 40.55 24.24
CA ARG A 4 -18.46 40.45 23.26
C ARG A 4 -18.22 39.21 22.39
N ASN A 5 -19.14 38.26 22.47
CA ASN A 5 -19.28 37.15 21.53
C ASN A 5 -19.82 37.68 20.20
N LEU A 6 -19.08 37.54 19.13
CA LEU A 6 -19.53 37.80 17.76
C LEU A 6 -20.41 36.63 17.27
N SER A 7 -21.59 36.90 16.77
CA SER A 7 -22.54 35.90 16.31
C SER A 7 -22.25 35.45 14.89
N ARG A 8 -22.62 34.18 14.58
CA ARG A 8 -22.48 33.52 13.28
C ARG A 8 -23.15 34.22 12.08
N ARG A 9 -23.77 35.34 12.22
CA ARG A 9 -24.52 36.08 11.17
C ARG A 9 -23.73 37.19 10.48
N GLU A 10 -22.55 37.58 10.96
CA GLU A 10 -21.79 38.69 10.39
C GLU A 10 -20.72 38.25 9.34
N PHE A 11 -20.66 36.97 8.99
CA PHE A 11 -19.70 36.43 8.01
C PHE A 11 -20.28 36.30 6.58
N PHE A 12 -21.53 36.68 6.34
CA PHE A 12 -22.19 36.56 5.02
C PHE A 12 -22.69 37.90 4.44
N GLY A 13 -21.87 38.90 4.45
CA GLY A 13 -22.27 40.19 3.92
C GLY A 13 -21.19 40.87 3.09
N LEU A 14 -20.82 40.30 1.91
CA LEU A 14 -20.14 41.04 0.83
C LEU A 14 -19.99 40.16 -0.44
N THR A 15 -21.13 39.97 -1.14
CA THR A 15 -21.12 39.63 -2.56
C THR A 15 -22.46 39.96 -3.19
N ALA A 16 -22.55 41.09 -3.86
CA ALA A 16 -23.40 41.32 -5.03
C ALA A 16 -23.09 42.71 -5.59
N LEU A 17 -22.48 42.73 -6.77
CA LEU A 17 -22.88 43.59 -7.91
C LEU A 17 -21.75 43.54 -8.98
N GLY A 18 -22.14 43.22 -10.22
CA GLY A 18 -21.31 43.43 -11.38
C GLY A 18 -21.34 42.32 -12.46
N ILE A 19 -22.51 42.09 -13.06
CA ILE A 19 -22.54 41.37 -14.34
C ILE A 19 -22.27 42.41 -15.43
N VAL A 20 -21.11 42.33 -16.07
CA VAL A 20 -20.86 42.94 -17.38
C VAL A 20 -20.34 41.84 -18.30
N ALA A 21 -21.08 41.62 -19.40
CA ALA A 21 -20.70 40.72 -20.46
C ALA A 21 -19.46 41.28 -21.17
N ALA A 22 -18.41 40.49 -21.30
CA ALA A 22 -17.27 40.75 -22.15
C ALA A 22 -16.72 39.44 -22.71
N GLY A 23 -16.42 39.48 -24.01
CA GLY A 23 -16.11 38.36 -24.86
C GLY A 23 -14.91 37.51 -24.45
N ALA A 24 -14.82 36.35 -25.10
CA ALA A 24 -13.81 35.31 -24.88
C ALA A 24 -12.39 35.83 -25.14
N LEU A 25 -11.72 36.24 -24.06
CA LEU A 25 -10.26 36.33 -23.96
C LEU A 25 -9.75 35.05 -23.29
N PRO A 26 -8.57 34.53 -23.64
CA PRO A 26 -8.01 33.37 -22.97
C PRO A 26 -7.92 33.68 -21.45
N ARG A 27 -8.57 32.85 -20.63
CA ARG A 27 -8.45 32.96 -19.16
C ARG A 27 -6.98 32.88 -18.80
N LYS A 28 -6.39 34.00 -18.41
CA LYS A 28 -5.10 34.01 -17.70
C LYS A 28 -5.29 33.13 -16.46
N LEU A 29 -4.48 32.09 -16.36
CA LEU A 29 -4.32 31.31 -15.13
C LEU A 29 -3.87 32.29 -14.04
N SER A 30 -4.78 32.70 -13.16
CA SER A 30 -4.40 33.49 -11.99
C SER A 30 -3.89 32.54 -10.91
N ALA A 31 -2.71 32.86 -10.35
CA ALA A 31 -2.15 32.07 -9.25
C ALA A 31 -3.13 31.99 -8.09
N ALA A 32 -3.32 30.78 -7.53
CA ALA A 32 -4.03 30.62 -6.28
C ALA A 32 -3.06 30.96 -5.13
N ILE A 33 -3.24 32.11 -4.47
CA ILE A 33 -2.40 32.59 -3.35
C ILE A 33 -3.24 32.51 -2.07
N VAL A 34 -2.73 31.84 -1.02
CA VAL A 34 -3.41 31.71 0.27
C VAL A 34 -2.82 32.63 1.34
N THR A 35 -1.53 32.99 1.24
CA THR A 35 -0.86 33.84 2.25
C THR A 35 0.02 34.89 1.63
N THR A 36 0.06 36.07 2.24
CA THR A 36 1.05 37.14 1.95
C THR A 36 2.35 36.87 2.72
N GLY A 37 3.48 36.85 2.06
CA GLY A 37 4.79 36.66 2.67
C GLY A 37 5.79 36.01 1.73
N GLU A 38 7.07 36.14 2.06
CA GLU A 38 8.17 35.60 1.28
C GLU A 38 8.23 34.08 1.35
N ALA A 39 8.60 33.45 0.25
CA ALA A 39 8.82 32.02 0.14
C ALA A 39 10.23 31.63 0.61
N ASP A 40 10.37 30.44 1.19
CA ASP A 40 11.66 29.84 1.53
C ASP A 40 12.22 29.04 0.34
N LEU A 41 11.31 28.47 -0.49
CA LEU A 41 11.62 27.73 -1.71
C LEU A 41 10.71 28.19 -2.83
N VAL A 42 11.31 28.48 -3.99
CA VAL A 42 10.61 28.74 -5.24
C VAL A 42 11.03 27.65 -6.25
N VAL A 43 10.06 26.96 -6.79
CA VAL A 43 10.25 26.02 -7.91
C VAL A 43 9.73 26.68 -9.18
N ARG A 44 10.53 26.68 -10.24
CA ARG A 44 10.21 27.33 -11.51
C ARG A 44 10.61 26.46 -12.71
N ASN A 45 10.15 26.87 -13.90
CA ASN A 45 10.44 26.19 -15.16
C ASN A 45 10.10 24.70 -15.11
N ALA A 46 8.97 24.35 -14.46
CA ALA A 46 8.52 23.00 -14.27
C ALA A 46 7.28 22.69 -15.14
N ASN A 47 7.09 21.43 -15.44
CA ASN A 47 5.84 20.90 -15.95
C ASN A 47 5.07 20.31 -14.76
N VAL A 48 4.26 21.14 -14.07
CA VAL A 48 3.59 20.74 -12.83
C VAL A 48 2.20 20.17 -13.08
N TYR A 49 1.98 18.93 -12.68
CA TYR A 49 0.66 18.32 -12.54
C TYR A 49 0.20 18.45 -11.11
N THR A 50 -0.79 19.30 -10.85
CA THR A 50 -1.16 19.67 -9.48
C THR A 50 -2.08 18.67 -8.81
N VAL A 51 -2.85 17.90 -9.58
CA VAL A 51 -3.98 17.07 -9.09
C VAL A 51 -5.02 17.93 -8.33
N ASP A 52 -5.15 19.20 -8.71
CA ASP A 52 -6.23 20.10 -8.28
C ASP A 52 -7.11 20.43 -9.50
N ALA A 53 -8.39 20.06 -9.43
CA ALA A 53 -9.34 20.25 -10.53
C ALA A 53 -9.53 21.74 -10.92
N ARG A 54 -9.21 22.68 -10.02
CA ARG A 54 -9.32 24.12 -10.28
C ARG A 54 -8.14 24.68 -11.07
N LEU A 55 -6.96 24.03 -10.94
CA LEU A 55 -5.72 24.42 -11.60
C LEU A 55 -4.89 23.17 -11.91
N ALA A 56 -5.30 22.39 -12.90
CA ALA A 56 -4.70 21.09 -13.20
C ALA A 56 -3.22 21.13 -13.61
N ARG A 57 -2.75 22.28 -14.11
CA ARG A 57 -1.37 22.49 -14.61
C ARG A 57 -0.81 23.81 -14.11
N ALA A 58 0.49 23.84 -13.81
CA ALA A 58 1.22 25.05 -13.48
C ALA A 58 2.66 24.97 -14.02
N GLU A 59 3.40 26.08 -13.95
CA GLU A 59 4.81 26.18 -14.36
C GLU A 59 5.73 26.32 -13.14
N ALA A 60 5.15 26.75 -12.00
CA ALA A 60 5.90 27.13 -10.82
C ALA A 60 5.02 27.04 -9.56
N PHE A 61 5.67 26.98 -8.41
CA PHE A 61 5.04 27.15 -7.10
C PHE A 61 6.03 27.68 -6.06
N ALA A 62 5.49 28.23 -4.98
CA ALA A 62 6.24 28.74 -3.85
C ALA A 62 5.87 27.98 -2.57
N VAL A 63 6.88 27.73 -1.73
CA VAL A 63 6.78 27.03 -0.45
C VAL A 63 7.29 27.91 0.67
N ARG A 64 6.61 27.88 1.81
CA ARG A 64 7.10 28.46 3.08
C ARG A 64 6.89 27.45 4.20
N GLY A 65 7.99 27.20 4.95
CA GLY A 65 8.00 26.10 5.91
C GLY A 65 7.69 24.78 5.24
N SER A 66 6.66 24.10 5.71
CA SER A 66 6.22 22.81 5.16
C SER A 66 5.06 22.90 4.15
N HIS A 67 4.62 24.12 3.72
CA HIS A 67 3.37 24.26 2.95
C HIS A 67 3.56 25.01 1.63
N PHE A 68 2.81 24.62 0.62
CA PHE A 68 2.62 25.43 -0.59
C PHE A 68 1.89 26.73 -0.23
N ILE A 69 2.42 27.88 -0.65
CA ILE A 69 1.79 29.19 -0.44
C ILE A 69 1.19 29.75 -1.73
N ALA A 70 1.72 29.37 -2.88
CA ALA A 70 1.21 29.78 -4.19
C ALA A 70 1.56 28.75 -5.26
N VAL A 71 0.71 28.61 -6.27
CA VAL A 71 0.88 27.75 -7.44
C VAL A 71 0.42 28.52 -8.67
N GLY A 72 1.21 28.58 -9.76
CA GLY A 72 0.84 29.37 -10.94
C GLY A 72 1.91 29.40 -12.03
N SER A 73 2.00 30.51 -12.74
CA SER A 73 3.02 30.75 -13.76
C SER A 73 4.37 31.15 -13.14
N ASN A 74 5.44 31.01 -13.93
CA ASN A 74 6.78 31.45 -13.55
C ASN A 74 6.81 32.92 -13.10
N ALA A 75 6.11 33.80 -13.83
CA ALA A 75 6.09 35.23 -13.55
C ALA A 75 5.41 35.57 -12.22
N GLU A 76 4.28 34.92 -11.93
CA GLU A 76 3.53 35.14 -10.67
C GLU A 76 4.31 34.64 -9.46
N ILE A 77 4.97 33.49 -9.58
CA ILE A 77 5.68 32.85 -8.47
C ILE A 77 7.04 33.51 -8.21
N ALA A 78 7.74 33.98 -9.23
CA ALA A 78 9.04 34.68 -9.06
C ALA A 78 8.94 35.90 -8.14
N ALA A 79 7.80 36.59 -8.13
CA ALA A 79 7.57 37.76 -7.28
C ALA A 79 7.47 37.42 -5.76
N LEU A 80 7.33 36.14 -5.42
CA LEU A 80 7.20 35.67 -4.03
C LEU A 80 8.53 35.21 -3.42
N ALA A 81 9.61 35.18 -4.20
CA ALA A 81 10.91 34.75 -3.71
C ALA A 81 11.41 35.70 -2.61
N GLY A 82 11.64 35.22 -1.40
CA GLY A 82 12.30 35.93 -0.34
C GLY A 82 13.77 36.18 -0.68
N LYS A 83 14.41 37.08 0.06
CA LYS A 83 15.82 37.43 -0.17
C LYS A 83 16.76 36.22 -0.08
N ASP A 84 16.45 35.30 0.82
CA ASP A 84 17.23 34.08 1.07
C ASP A 84 16.54 32.80 0.55
N ALA A 85 15.53 32.95 -0.31
CA ALA A 85 14.79 31.86 -0.87
C ALA A 85 15.67 30.95 -1.73
N GLN A 86 15.57 29.63 -1.52
CA GLN A 86 16.13 28.67 -2.43
C GLN A 86 15.33 28.69 -3.74
N VAL A 87 16.03 28.70 -4.87
CA VAL A 87 15.39 28.60 -6.19
C VAL A 87 15.76 27.26 -6.83
N LEU A 88 14.77 26.41 -7.03
CA LEU A 88 14.89 25.18 -7.79
C LEU A 88 14.43 25.46 -9.24
N ASP A 89 15.34 25.52 -10.17
CA ASP A 89 15.04 25.53 -11.59
C ASP A 89 14.83 24.08 -12.05
N ALA A 90 13.59 23.74 -12.38
CA ALA A 90 13.25 22.38 -12.79
C ALA A 90 13.63 22.06 -14.24
N GLN A 91 14.10 23.04 -15.04
CA GLN A 91 14.59 22.85 -16.41
C GLN A 91 13.61 22.08 -17.31
N GLY A 92 12.32 22.28 -17.14
CA GLY A 92 11.26 21.59 -17.89
C GLY A 92 10.88 20.21 -17.36
N MET A 93 11.55 19.73 -16.28
CA MET A 93 11.20 18.44 -15.68
C MET A 93 9.77 18.43 -15.13
N THR A 94 9.19 17.25 -15.11
CA THR A 94 7.84 17.03 -14.60
C THR A 94 7.85 16.96 -13.08
N ILE A 95 6.90 17.67 -12.46
CA ILE A 95 6.66 17.63 -11.02
C ILE A 95 5.23 17.18 -10.76
N VAL A 96 5.09 16.22 -9.84
CA VAL A 96 3.82 15.65 -9.40
C VAL A 96 3.73 15.73 -7.87
N PRO A 97 2.53 15.67 -7.26
CA PRO A 97 2.42 15.51 -5.80
C PRO A 97 3.18 14.27 -5.33
N GLY A 98 3.62 14.27 -4.09
CA GLY A 98 4.23 13.10 -3.48
C GLY A 98 3.30 11.88 -3.56
N PHE A 99 3.85 10.74 -3.95
CA PHE A 99 3.07 9.50 -4.03
C PHE A 99 2.69 9.01 -2.64
N ILE A 100 1.52 8.38 -2.55
CA ILE A 100 0.96 7.79 -1.33
C ILE A 100 0.72 6.31 -1.56
N ASP A 101 1.33 5.47 -0.72
CA ASP A 101 1.08 4.03 -0.66
C ASP A 101 0.10 3.75 0.48
N CYS A 102 -1.10 3.28 0.15
CA CYS A 102 -2.18 3.11 1.12
C CYS A 102 -2.17 1.78 1.85
N HIS A 103 -1.23 0.89 1.51
CA HIS A 103 -1.07 -0.42 2.13
C HIS A 103 0.33 -0.96 1.88
N ASN A 104 1.15 -1.02 2.93
CA ASN A 104 2.54 -1.44 2.83
C ASN A 104 3.00 -2.10 4.13
N HIS A 105 3.66 -3.24 4.01
CA HIS A 105 4.34 -3.91 5.12
C HIS A 105 5.82 -3.49 5.14
N PRO A 106 6.23 -2.51 5.96
CA PRO A 106 7.60 -1.99 5.98
C PRO A 106 8.56 -2.96 6.70
N ILE A 107 8.85 -4.09 6.08
CA ILE A 107 9.65 -5.20 6.64
C ILE A 107 11.16 -4.98 6.56
N GLY A 108 11.64 -3.82 6.98
CA GLY A 108 13.05 -3.46 6.89
C GLY A 108 13.99 -4.41 7.64
N GLU A 109 13.56 -5.00 8.75
CA GLU A 109 14.37 -6.02 9.44
C GLU A 109 14.58 -7.25 8.57
N THR A 110 13.55 -7.73 7.88
CA THR A 110 13.66 -8.85 6.94
C THR A 110 14.65 -8.54 5.83
N LEU A 111 14.59 -7.33 5.26
CA LEU A 111 15.52 -6.91 4.21
C LEU A 111 16.98 -6.84 4.69
N LEU A 112 17.22 -6.46 5.94
CA LEU A 112 18.55 -6.27 6.50
C LEU A 112 19.19 -7.55 7.07
N TYR A 113 18.37 -8.49 7.58
CA TYR A 113 18.90 -9.55 8.44
C TYR A 113 18.54 -10.97 7.99
N GLU A 114 17.58 -11.13 7.06
CA GLU A 114 17.10 -12.44 6.66
C GLU A 114 17.63 -12.87 5.28
N VAL A 115 17.43 -14.16 4.93
CA VAL A 115 17.83 -14.69 3.62
C VAL A 115 16.79 -14.33 2.57
N LEU A 116 17.15 -13.46 1.64
CA LEU A 116 16.29 -13.10 0.52
C LEU A 116 16.53 -14.09 -0.62
N VAL A 117 15.58 -15.01 -0.84
CA VAL A 117 15.70 -16.02 -1.89
C VAL A 117 15.27 -15.50 -3.26
N GLY A 118 14.44 -14.45 -3.32
CA GLY A 118 14.07 -13.69 -4.52
C GLY A 118 14.35 -12.19 -4.36
N ASN A 119 14.10 -11.41 -5.42
CA ASN A 119 14.30 -9.95 -5.41
C ASN A 119 13.04 -9.24 -4.84
N PRO A 120 13.18 -8.41 -3.80
CA PRO A 120 12.05 -7.67 -3.25
C PRO A 120 11.54 -6.54 -4.16
N PHE A 121 12.36 -5.99 -5.06
CA PHE A 121 12.10 -4.72 -5.75
C PHE A 121 11.89 -4.83 -7.25
N ASP A 122 12.20 -5.99 -7.86
CA ASP A 122 12.11 -6.16 -9.31
C ASP A 122 11.74 -7.60 -9.70
N VAL A 123 11.43 -7.80 -10.99
CA VAL A 123 11.21 -9.13 -11.57
C VAL A 123 12.55 -9.87 -11.68
N GLU A 124 12.71 -10.92 -10.90
CA GLU A 124 13.90 -11.79 -10.96
C GLU A 124 13.47 -13.26 -10.98
N PHE A 125 14.07 -14.02 -11.89
CA PHE A 125 13.91 -15.46 -11.95
C PHE A 125 15.06 -16.16 -11.21
N VAL A 126 14.70 -16.91 -10.18
CA VAL A 126 15.64 -17.75 -9.40
C VAL A 126 15.61 -19.20 -9.86
N THR A 127 16.59 -20.01 -9.43
CA THR A 127 16.53 -21.47 -9.53
C THR A 127 16.31 -22.09 -8.15
N ILE A 128 15.73 -23.29 -8.12
CA ILE A 128 15.56 -24.01 -6.84
C ILE A 128 16.94 -24.28 -6.20
N ASP A 129 17.92 -24.62 -7.00
CA ASP A 129 19.29 -24.83 -6.49
C ASP A 129 19.85 -23.55 -5.87
N SER A 130 19.64 -22.37 -6.47
CA SER A 130 20.08 -21.10 -5.87
C SER A 130 19.41 -20.80 -4.53
N ILE A 131 18.15 -21.19 -4.36
CA ILE A 131 17.42 -21.09 -3.07
C ILE A 131 18.06 -22.03 -2.04
N VAL A 132 18.29 -23.29 -2.43
CA VAL A 132 18.90 -24.30 -1.56
C VAL A 132 20.31 -23.87 -1.14
N ASP A 133 21.13 -23.33 -2.06
CA ASP A 133 22.48 -22.86 -1.79
C ASP A 133 22.50 -21.70 -0.78
N LYS A 134 21.65 -20.69 -0.98
CA LYS A 134 21.51 -19.55 -0.04
C LYS A 134 21.14 -20.02 1.37
N LEU A 135 20.16 -20.91 1.47
CA LEU A 135 19.70 -21.44 2.76
C LEU A 135 20.74 -22.37 3.39
N THR A 136 21.45 -23.19 2.60
CA THR A 136 22.55 -24.05 3.07
C THR A 136 23.69 -23.20 3.64
N ALA A 137 24.04 -22.10 2.98
CA ALA A 137 25.04 -21.17 3.50
C ALA A 137 24.63 -20.57 4.86
N LYS A 138 23.33 -20.24 5.03
CA LYS A 138 22.79 -19.79 6.31
C LYS A 138 22.79 -20.90 7.35
N ALA A 139 22.39 -22.12 7.00
CA ALA A 139 22.34 -23.28 7.89
C ALA A 139 23.73 -23.57 8.52
N ARG A 140 24.81 -23.47 7.71
CA ARG A 140 26.18 -23.66 8.20
C ARG A 140 26.62 -22.67 9.28
N GLN A 141 25.97 -21.51 9.36
CA GLN A 141 26.26 -20.44 10.31
C GLN A 141 25.26 -20.42 11.49
N THR A 142 24.25 -21.28 11.42
CA THR A 142 23.14 -21.31 12.38
C THR A 142 23.34 -22.51 13.33
N PRO A 143 23.19 -22.36 14.66
CA PRO A 143 23.27 -23.49 15.58
C PRO A 143 22.19 -24.55 15.29
N ALA A 144 22.53 -25.82 15.45
CA ALA A 144 21.61 -26.94 15.19
C ALA A 144 20.26 -26.76 15.94
N GLY A 145 19.16 -27.11 15.28
CA GLY A 145 17.80 -26.99 15.82
C GLY A 145 17.17 -25.59 15.71
N TYR A 146 17.93 -24.57 15.30
CA TYR A 146 17.39 -23.25 15.02
C TYR A 146 16.78 -23.21 13.60
N TRP A 147 15.76 -22.34 13.43
CA TRP A 147 15.16 -22.10 12.12
C TRP A 147 16.15 -21.51 11.12
N VAL A 148 16.04 -21.98 9.88
CA VAL A 148 16.66 -21.38 8.69
C VAL A 148 15.53 -20.96 7.77
N SER A 149 15.32 -19.65 7.64
CA SER A 149 14.18 -19.09 6.90
C SER A 149 14.62 -18.28 5.70
N GLY A 150 13.92 -18.49 4.57
CA GLY A 150 14.05 -17.71 3.35
C GLY A 150 12.78 -16.90 3.05
N PHE A 151 12.96 -15.74 2.43
CA PHE A 151 11.88 -14.79 2.14
C PHE A 151 11.88 -14.39 0.67
N PHE A 152 10.74 -13.90 0.17
CA PHE A 152 10.53 -13.42 -1.20
C PHE A 152 10.56 -14.50 -2.27
N TYR A 153 10.16 -15.72 -1.95
CA TYR A 153 9.92 -16.76 -2.94
C TYR A 153 8.69 -16.42 -3.79
N ASP A 154 8.76 -16.63 -5.10
CA ASP A 154 7.63 -16.52 -6.02
C ASP A 154 7.59 -17.78 -6.90
N ASP A 155 6.55 -18.59 -6.76
CA ASP A 155 6.41 -19.88 -7.42
C ASP A 155 6.28 -19.79 -8.95
N THR A 156 5.91 -18.62 -9.47
CA THR A 156 5.82 -18.36 -10.91
C THR A 156 7.11 -17.76 -11.50
N LYS A 157 8.05 -17.36 -10.65
CA LYS A 157 9.36 -16.79 -11.05
C LYS A 157 10.52 -17.74 -10.80
N VAL A 158 10.30 -19.03 -11.05
CA VAL A 158 11.30 -20.09 -10.94
C VAL A 158 11.69 -20.60 -12.32
N LYS A 159 12.99 -20.57 -12.66
CA LYS A 159 13.52 -21.04 -13.94
C LYS A 159 13.27 -22.51 -14.18
N ASP A 160 13.22 -23.30 -13.12
CA ASP A 160 12.96 -24.74 -13.14
C ASP A 160 11.53 -25.11 -13.57
N LYS A 161 10.63 -24.13 -13.69
CA LYS A 161 9.22 -24.32 -14.07
C LYS A 161 8.48 -25.35 -13.21
N ARG A 162 8.86 -25.46 -11.96
CA ARG A 162 8.21 -26.25 -10.92
C ARG A 162 8.24 -25.54 -9.59
N THR A 163 7.29 -25.85 -8.74
CA THR A 163 7.21 -25.34 -7.38
C THR A 163 8.27 -25.98 -6.48
N LEU A 164 8.77 -25.19 -5.51
CA LEU A 164 9.58 -25.67 -4.39
C LEU A 164 8.79 -26.74 -3.60
N ASN A 165 9.49 -27.74 -3.08
CA ASN A 165 8.85 -28.80 -2.32
C ASN A 165 9.69 -29.26 -1.13
N ILE A 166 9.11 -30.11 -0.29
CA ILE A 166 9.75 -30.64 0.93
C ILE A 166 11.12 -31.27 0.66
N ARG A 167 11.28 -32.01 -0.45
CA ARG A 167 12.55 -32.73 -0.78
C ARG A 167 13.67 -31.76 -1.16
N ASP A 168 13.32 -30.59 -1.74
CA ASP A 168 14.30 -29.57 -2.04
C ASP A 168 14.83 -28.95 -0.75
N LEU A 169 13.94 -28.67 0.22
CA LEU A 169 14.31 -28.09 1.49
C LEU A 169 15.01 -29.10 2.43
N ASP A 170 14.76 -30.40 2.27
CA ASP A 170 15.51 -31.45 2.98
C ASP A 170 16.99 -31.51 2.57
N LYS A 171 17.36 -31.02 1.38
CA LYS A 171 18.76 -30.87 0.95
C LYS A 171 19.50 -29.78 1.72
N VAL A 172 18.79 -28.76 2.22
CA VAL A 172 19.36 -27.66 3.00
C VAL A 172 19.90 -28.18 4.32
N SER A 173 19.07 -28.91 5.06
CA SER A 173 19.44 -29.49 6.35
C SER A 173 18.40 -30.51 6.82
N ARG A 174 18.88 -31.53 7.53
CA ARG A 174 18.06 -32.46 8.31
C ARG A 174 18.03 -32.17 9.82
N GLU A 175 18.89 -31.26 10.27
CA GLU A 175 19.02 -30.87 11.68
C GLU A 175 18.28 -29.59 12.00
N HIS A 176 18.08 -28.74 11.00
CA HIS A 176 17.36 -27.48 11.11
C HIS A 176 15.93 -27.60 10.58
N PRO A 177 14.90 -27.03 11.26
CA PRO A 177 13.68 -26.70 10.60
C PRO A 177 13.96 -25.60 9.54
N VAL A 178 13.54 -25.84 8.31
CA VAL A 178 13.75 -24.93 7.18
C VAL A 178 12.40 -24.44 6.68
N SER A 179 12.27 -23.15 6.44
CA SER A 179 11.09 -22.54 5.84
C SER A 179 11.47 -21.62 4.68
N VAL A 180 10.59 -21.54 3.69
CA VAL A 180 10.65 -20.54 2.63
C VAL A 180 9.29 -19.91 2.49
N GLN A 181 9.19 -18.62 2.84
CA GLN A 181 7.95 -17.87 2.73
C GLN A 181 7.73 -17.40 1.30
N HIS A 182 6.55 -17.69 0.76
CA HIS A 182 6.09 -17.08 -0.47
C HIS A 182 5.86 -15.59 -0.26
N ARG A 183 6.22 -14.77 -1.23
CA ARG A 183 6.11 -13.30 -1.12
C ARG A 183 4.68 -12.78 -0.94
N GLY A 184 3.67 -13.61 -1.24
CA GLY A 184 2.26 -13.27 -0.96
C GLY A 184 1.88 -13.28 0.52
N GLY A 185 2.71 -13.90 1.37
CA GLY A 185 2.48 -13.93 2.83
C GLY A 185 1.58 -15.06 3.33
N HIS A 186 0.75 -15.64 2.47
CA HIS A 186 -0.26 -16.65 2.82
C HIS A 186 0.20 -18.09 2.62
N THR A 187 1.40 -18.31 2.12
CA THR A 187 1.97 -19.64 1.86
C THR A 187 3.41 -19.70 2.32
N SER A 188 3.79 -20.82 2.93
CA SER A 188 5.19 -21.16 3.20
C SER A 188 5.46 -22.60 2.84
N PHE A 189 6.72 -22.88 2.55
CA PHE A 189 7.22 -24.21 2.24
C PHE A 189 8.16 -24.66 3.37
N TYR A 190 8.02 -25.90 3.79
CA TYR A 190 8.74 -26.46 4.94
C TYR A 190 9.44 -27.76 4.58
N ASN A 191 10.57 -28.03 5.25
CA ASN A 191 11.25 -29.31 5.16
C ASN A 191 10.63 -30.36 6.12
N SER A 192 11.07 -31.60 5.99
CA SER A 192 10.61 -32.72 6.82
C SER A 192 10.83 -32.47 8.33
N LYS A 193 11.93 -31.81 8.69
CA LYS A 193 12.26 -31.51 10.10
C LYS A 193 11.26 -30.53 10.72
N ALA A 194 10.78 -29.55 9.97
CA ALA A 194 9.75 -28.62 10.46
C ALA A 194 8.43 -29.36 10.73
N PHE A 195 7.97 -30.23 9.83
CA PHE A 195 6.78 -31.04 10.04
C PHE A 195 6.92 -32.01 11.23
N GLU A 196 8.08 -32.64 11.38
CA GLU A 196 8.41 -33.50 12.54
C GLU A 196 8.23 -32.74 13.84
N LEU A 197 8.83 -31.54 13.97
CA LEU A 197 8.73 -30.71 15.17
C LEU A 197 7.30 -30.23 15.45
N ALA A 198 6.52 -29.97 14.41
CA ALA A 198 5.12 -29.55 14.53
C ALA A 198 4.17 -30.72 14.82
N GLY A 199 4.65 -31.99 14.75
CA GLY A 199 3.83 -33.18 14.92
C GLY A 199 2.81 -33.39 13.79
N ILE A 200 3.07 -32.81 12.60
CA ILE A 200 2.19 -32.91 11.44
C ILE A 200 2.60 -34.11 10.60
N THR A 201 1.65 -34.97 10.33
CA THR A 201 1.82 -36.18 9.51
C THR A 201 0.88 -36.16 8.29
N ARG A 202 0.99 -37.16 7.42
CA ARG A 202 0.10 -37.30 6.27
C ARG A 202 -1.39 -37.49 6.67
N GLU A 203 -1.64 -37.99 7.87
CA GLU A 203 -2.97 -38.22 8.45
C GLU A 203 -3.55 -36.97 9.14
N THR A 204 -2.74 -35.96 9.40
CA THR A 204 -3.19 -34.73 10.07
C THR A 204 -4.21 -34.01 9.16
N ARG A 205 -5.38 -33.70 9.71
CA ARG A 205 -6.43 -32.97 8.98
C ARG A 205 -6.05 -31.50 8.83
N ASP A 206 -6.49 -30.91 7.73
CA ASP A 206 -6.35 -29.47 7.52
C ASP A 206 -7.20 -28.70 8.55
N PRO A 207 -6.68 -27.63 9.14
CA PRO A 207 -7.46 -26.77 10.01
C PRO A 207 -8.45 -25.93 9.19
N PRO A 208 -9.51 -25.40 9.81
CA PRO A 208 -10.39 -24.43 9.15
C PRO A 208 -9.59 -23.22 8.64
N GLY A 209 -9.79 -22.84 7.39
CA GLY A 209 -9.14 -21.67 6.78
C GLY A 209 -7.67 -21.86 6.42
N GLY A 210 -7.15 -23.08 6.29
CA GLY A 210 -5.78 -23.36 5.83
C GLY A 210 -5.56 -24.79 5.41
N THR A 211 -4.46 -25.10 4.72
CA THR A 211 -4.17 -26.44 4.20
C THR A 211 -2.73 -26.90 4.46
N PHE A 212 -2.57 -28.21 4.69
CA PHE A 212 -1.30 -28.93 4.57
C PHE A 212 -1.32 -29.67 3.25
N ASP A 213 -0.71 -29.11 2.22
CA ASP A 213 -0.81 -29.66 0.86
C ASP A 213 -0.10 -31.01 0.73
N ARG A 214 -0.70 -31.88 -0.11
CA ARG A 214 -0.24 -33.25 -0.33
C ARG A 214 0.01 -33.53 -1.82
N ASP A 215 0.91 -34.44 -2.07
CA ASP A 215 1.12 -35.00 -3.40
C ASP A 215 -0.03 -35.95 -3.79
N PRO A 216 -0.10 -36.42 -5.05
CA PRO A 216 -1.14 -37.37 -5.47
C PRO A 216 -1.18 -38.70 -4.70
N ASN A 217 -0.12 -39.05 -3.98
CA ASN A 217 -0.02 -40.24 -3.14
C ASN A 217 -0.44 -39.98 -1.68
N GLY A 218 -0.87 -38.76 -1.37
CA GLY A 218 -1.27 -38.33 -0.04
C GLY A 218 -0.14 -37.94 0.91
N ASN A 219 1.11 -37.85 0.44
CA ASN A 219 2.22 -37.41 1.27
C ASN A 219 2.29 -35.89 1.31
N LEU A 220 2.74 -35.32 2.44
CA LEU A 220 2.99 -33.89 2.57
C LEU A 220 4.01 -33.44 1.51
N ASN A 221 3.69 -32.39 0.75
CA ASN A 221 4.56 -31.89 -0.31
C ASN A 221 5.43 -30.70 0.13
N GLY A 222 5.23 -30.20 1.36
CA GLY A 222 5.97 -29.10 1.95
C GLY A 222 5.21 -27.77 1.95
N ARG A 223 4.20 -27.59 1.07
CA ARG A 223 3.41 -26.36 0.99
C ARG A 223 2.33 -26.33 2.09
N VAL A 224 2.23 -25.18 2.78
CA VAL A 224 1.25 -24.92 3.84
C VAL A 224 0.67 -23.53 3.63
N THR A 225 -0.65 -23.37 3.85
CA THR A 225 -1.33 -22.10 3.58
C THR A 225 -2.12 -21.56 4.77
N ASP A 226 -2.24 -20.24 4.82
CA ASP A 226 -3.17 -19.47 5.66
C ASP A 226 -3.15 -19.93 7.14
N ASN A 227 -4.30 -20.21 7.77
CA ASN A 227 -4.37 -20.58 9.18
C ASN A 227 -3.54 -21.83 9.57
N ALA A 228 -3.17 -22.68 8.61
CA ALA A 228 -2.31 -23.83 8.88
C ALA A 228 -0.84 -23.43 9.19
N LEU A 229 -0.41 -22.22 8.85
CA LEU A 229 0.94 -21.72 9.15
C LEU A 229 1.19 -21.58 10.65
N ALA A 230 0.18 -21.25 11.44
CA ALA A 230 0.30 -20.92 12.86
C ALA A 230 0.88 -22.08 13.75
N VAL A 231 0.84 -23.31 13.28
CA VAL A 231 1.44 -24.43 14.03
C VAL A 231 2.96 -24.37 14.06
N PHE A 232 3.58 -23.79 13.03
CA PHE A 232 5.04 -23.70 12.91
C PHE A 232 5.65 -22.55 13.73
N ASP A 233 4.85 -21.57 14.15
CA ASP A 233 5.31 -20.48 15.02
C ASP A 233 5.67 -20.98 16.44
N LYS A 234 5.09 -22.09 16.84
CA LYS A 234 5.21 -22.67 18.20
C LYS A 234 6.37 -23.65 18.34
N VAL A 235 7.08 -23.98 17.25
CA VAL A 235 8.08 -25.05 17.24
C VAL A 235 9.44 -24.54 16.73
N GLY A 236 10.50 -25.31 17.05
CA GLY A 236 11.87 -24.97 16.71
C GLY A 236 12.43 -23.82 17.56
N MET A 237 13.73 -23.62 17.46
CA MET A 237 14.42 -22.54 18.16
C MET A 237 14.61 -21.32 17.23
N ARG A 238 14.49 -20.13 17.81
CA ARG A 238 14.79 -18.85 17.15
C ARG A 238 15.82 -18.08 17.95
N PRO A 239 16.67 -17.25 17.31
CA PRO A 239 17.58 -16.37 18.03
C PRO A 239 16.80 -15.53 19.04
N LYS A 240 17.33 -15.42 20.26
CA LYS A 240 16.80 -14.51 21.26
C LYS A 240 17.73 -13.31 21.33
N PHE A 241 17.16 -12.16 21.18
CA PHE A 241 17.84 -10.88 21.35
C PHE A 241 17.45 -10.26 22.69
N SER A 242 18.30 -9.44 23.27
CA SER A 242 17.90 -8.56 24.35
C SER A 242 16.89 -7.52 23.86
N ALA A 243 16.08 -6.97 24.74
CA ALA A 243 15.12 -5.92 24.36
C ALA A 243 15.80 -4.74 23.65
N GLN A 244 17.03 -4.40 24.05
CA GLN A 244 17.80 -3.35 23.42
C GLN A 244 18.23 -3.71 21.98
N GLU A 245 18.68 -4.94 21.75
CA GLU A 245 19.05 -5.42 20.42
C GLU A 245 17.82 -5.48 19.50
N GLU A 246 16.69 -5.99 20.00
CA GLU A 246 15.43 -5.99 19.25
C GLU A 246 15.00 -4.58 18.85
N GLN A 247 15.04 -3.62 19.79
CA GLN A 247 14.71 -2.23 19.51
C GLN A 247 15.66 -1.61 18.47
N GLN A 248 16.97 -1.88 18.56
CA GLN A 248 17.94 -1.40 17.58
C GLN A 248 17.70 -1.99 16.19
N ARG A 249 17.31 -3.27 16.10
CA ARG A 249 16.99 -3.93 14.82
C ARG A 249 15.75 -3.31 14.19
N ARG A 250 14.66 -3.15 14.96
CA ARG A 250 13.41 -2.50 14.51
C ARG A 250 13.69 -1.08 14.01
N ARG A 251 14.39 -0.28 14.82
CA ARG A 251 14.77 1.09 14.46
C ARG A 251 15.57 1.16 13.15
N LYS A 252 16.58 0.30 12.98
CA LYS A 252 17.38 0.24 11.75
C LYS A 252 16.52 -0.18 10.56
N GLY A 253 15.62 -1.13 10.75
CA GLY A 253 14.66 -1.56 9.73
C GLY A 253 13.75 -0.42 9.30
N ALA A 254 13.19 0.33 10.26
CA ALA A 254 12.32 1.48 9.99
C ALA A 254 13.07 2.59 9.23
N ALA A 255 14.29 2.94 9.64
CA ALA A 255 15.13 3.92 8.96
C ALA A 255 15.48 3.48 7.53
N HIS A 256 15.83 2.20 7.34
CA HIS A 256 16.10 1.64 6.01
C HIS A 256 14.88 1.77 5.08
N MET A 257 13.69 1.38 5.57
CA MET A 257 12.46 1.52 4.77
C MET A 257 12.15 2.96 4.43
N SER A 258 12.32 3.89 5.38
CA SER A 258 12.10 5.31 5.13
C SER A 258 12.96 5.84 3.98
N GLN A 259 14.24 5.44 3.92
CA GLN A 259 15.13 5.77 2.81
C GLN A 259 14.68 5.14 1.50
N GLN A 260 14.24 3.87 1.52
CA GLN A 260 13.74 3.20 0.32
C GLN A 260 12.48 3.88 -0.21
N PHE A 261 11.52 4.23 0.64
CA PHE A 261 10.26 4.87 0.21
C PHE A 261 10.51 6.18 -0.54
N VAL A 262 11.31 7.09 0.01
CA VAL A 262 11.56 8.38 -0.63
C VAL A 262 12.39 8.25 -1.91
N ARG A 263 13.20 7.22 -2.06
CA ARG A 263 13.92 6.90 -3.30
C ARG A 263 12.96 6.62 -4.47
N TYR A 264 11.78 6.10 -4.18
CA TYR A 264 10.73 5.84 -5.17
C TYR A 264 9.66 6.93 -5.23
N GLY A 265 9.84 8.05 -4.52
CA GLY A 265 8.92 9.18 -4.53
C GLY A 265 7.72 9.05 -3.58
N LEU A 266 7.71 8.06 -2.70
CA LEU A 266 6.69 7.92 -1.67
C LEU A 266 6.94 8.94 -0.55
N THR A 267 6.02 9.87 -0.38
CA THR A 267 6.06 10.87 0.70
C THR A 267 5.10 10.55 1.83
N SER A 268 4.20 9.61 1.63
CA SER A 268 3.30 9.08 2.66
C SER A 268 3.08 7.59 2.47
N VAL A 269 3.07 6.83 3.57
CA VAL A 269 2.87 5.38 3.54
C VAL A 269 1.95 4.96 4.69
N HIS A 270 0.98 4.09 4.41
CA HIS A 270 0.17 3.43 5.44
C HIS A 270 0.90 2.17 5.87
N HIS A 271 1.37 2.17 7.10
CA HIS A 271 2.19 1.09 7.66
C HIS A 271 1.31 -0.01 8.25
N GLU A 272 1.29 -1.16 7.61
CA GLU A 272 0.59 -2.37 8.10
C GLU A 272 1.41 -3.17 9.13
N SER A 273 2.63 -2.74 9.43
CA SER A 273 3.49 -3.36 10.44
C SER A 273 4.52 -2.37 10.97
N GLY A 274 5.32 -2.80 11.94
CA GLY A 274 6.27 -1.96 12.65
C GLY A 274 5.75 -1.54 14.02
N ASP A 275 6.48 -0.68 14.69
CA ASP A 275 6.09 -0.15 16.01
C ASP A 275 6.28 1.36 16.07
N LEU A 276 5.39 2.03 16.81
CA LEU A 276 5.42 3.47 16.98
C LEU A 276 6.71 3.96 17.64
N ALA A 277 7.29 3.19 18.58
CA ALA A 277 8.51 3.58 19.25
C ALA A 277 9.67 3.73 18.28
N SER A 278 9.88 2.76 17.37
CA SER A 278 10.90 2.86 16.33
C SER A 278 10.64 4.02 15.36
N ILE A 279 9.38 4.29 15.02
CA ILE A 279 8.99 5.41 14.15
C ILE A 279 9.32 6.75 14.83
N GLU A 280 8.99 6.92 16.10
CA GLU A 280 9.32 8.14 16.85
C GLU A 280 10.85 8.30 17.04
N GLU A 281 11.59 7.22 17.33
CA GLU A 281 13.05 7.28 17.44
C GLU A 281 13.72 7.75 16.13
N ILE A 282 13.30 7.25 14.96
CA ILE A 282 13.86 7.71 13.67
C ILE A 282 13.37 9.12 13.32
N ARG A 283 12.22 9.55 13.82
CA ARG A 283 11.75 10.93 13.72
C ARG A 283 12.63 11.89 14.50
N ASP A 284 12.91 11.58 15.77
CA ASP A 284 13.74 12.39 16.66
C ASP A 284 15.18 12.54 16.12
N THR A 285 15.66 11.55 15.37
CA THR A 285 16.99 11.58 14.74
C THR A 285 16.98 12.08 13.30
N ASN A 286 15.85 12.58 12.79
CA ASN A 286 15.64 13.06 11.42
C ASN A 286 15.88 11.99 10.33
N GLU A 287 15.68 10.72 10.64
CA GLU A 287 15.74 9.60 9.71
C GLU A 287 14.36 9.20 9.18
N LEU A 288 13.28 9.74 9.76
CA LEU A 288 11.93 9.62 9.22
C LEU A 288 11.75 10.62 8.07
N LEU A 289 11.80 10.14 6.83
CA LEU A 289 11.83 10.96 5.62
C LEU A 289 10.47 11.03 4.90
N HIS A 290 9.50 10.22 5.32
CA HIS A 290 8.14 10.15 4.78
C HIS A 290 7.12 10.27 5.91
N ARG A 291 5.85 10.52 5.57
CA ARG A 291 4.76 10.59 6.55
C ARG A 291 4.16 9.22 6.76
N VAL A 292 3.83 8.90 8.00
CA VAL A 292 3.28 7.60 8.42
C VAL A 292 1.80 7.74 8.77
N ASN A 293 0.96 6.94 8.12
CA ASN A 293 -0.37 6.62 8.61
C ASN A 293 -0.29 5.23 9.24
N PHE A 294 -0.20 5.18 10.57
CA PHE A 294 0.07 3.96 11.32
C PHE A 294 -1.21 3.13 11.48
N GLN A 295 -1.19 1.89 10.98
CA GLN A 295 -2.30 0.96 11.09
C GLN A 295 -2.16 0.16 12.38
N LEU A 296 -3.27 0.04 13.13
CA LEU A 296 -3.27 -0.54 14.47
C LEU A 296 -3.30 -2.06 14.42
N SER A 297 -2.27 -2.73 14.95
CA SER A 297 -2.34 -4.15 15.27
C SER A 297 -3.45 -4.45 16.31
N ASP A 298 -3.82 -5.70 16.50
CA ASP A 298 -4.82 -6.05 17.52
C ASP A 298 -4.41 -5.58 18.93
N ALA A 299 -3.12 -5.66 19.25
CA ALA A 299 -2.60 -5.18 20.54
C ALA A 299 -2.69 -3.65 20.66
N ASP A 300 -2.31 -2.92 19.60
CA ASP A 300 -2.41 -1.47 19.56
C ASP A 300 -3.88 -1.01 19.57
N LEU A 301 -4.75 -1.72 18.85
CA LEU A 301 -6.18 -1.44 18.80
C LEU A 301 -6.82 -1.45 20.19
N GLU A 302 -6.54 -2.49 21.00
CA GLU A 302 -7.06 -2.56 22.37
C GLU A 302 -6.56 -1.40 23.23
N ALA A 303 -5.27 -1.09 23.13
CA ALA A 303 -4.67 0.02 23.88
C ALA A 303 -5.28 1.37 23.46
N MET A 304 -5.48 1.60 22.17
CA MET A 304 -6.08 2.85 21.64
C MET A 304 -7.56 2.97 22.03
N ILE A 305 -8.33 1.88 21.95
CA ILE A 305 -9.73 1.87 22.42
C ILE A 305 -9.79 2.23 23.91
N ALA A 306 -8.96 1.60 24.74
CA ALA A 306 -8.93 1.86 26.18
C ALA A 306 -8.52 3.30 26.50
N ALA A 307 -7.61 3.89 25.73
CA ALA A 307 -7.19 5.28 25.86
C ALA A 307 -8.17 6.31 25.23
N GLY A 308 -9.22 5.85 24.51
CA GLY A 308 -10.15 6.73 23.80
C GLY A 308 -9.55 7.40 22.55
N ILE A 309 -8.42 6.90 22.06
CA ILE A 309 -7.75 7.40 20.85
C ILE A 309 -8.48 6.88 19.61
N ARG A 310 -8.59 7.74 18.58
CA ARG A 310 -9.35 7.47 17.35
C ARG A 310 -8.47 7.69 16.13
N THR A 311 -8.92 7.20 14.99
CA THR A 311 -8.32 7.52 13.69
C THR A 311 -8.17 9.04 13.53
N GLY A 312 -7.00 9.46 13.02
CA GLY A 312 -6.63 10.85 12.82
C GLY A 312 -5.89 11.50 14.00
N PHE A 313 -5.71 10.81 15.12
CA PHE A 313 -4.86 11.30 16.22
C PHE A 313 -3.39 11.30 15.79
N GLY A 314 -2.68 12.35 16.15
CA GLY A 314 -1.27 12.57 15.77
C GLY A 314 -1.08 13.91 15.07
N ASP A 315 -0.01 14.03 14.29
CA ASP A 315 0.34 15.26 13.60
C ASP A 315 0.52 15.07 12.08
N GLU A 316 1.28 15.95 11.44
CA GLU A 316 1.55 15.89 10.00
C GLU A 316 2.53 14.77 9.61
N TRP A 317 3.32 14.24 10.54
CA TRP A 317 4.34 13.23 10.28
C TRP A 317 3.88 11.82 10.64
N VAL A 318 3.27 11.65 11.81
CA VAL A 318 2.80 10.37 12.31
C VAL A 318 1.36 10.50 12.77
N ARG A 319 0.48 9.71 12.19
CA ARG A 319 -0.95 9.73 12.48
C ARG A 319 -1.49 8.32 12.64
N ILE A 320 -2.33 8.13 13.66
CA ILE A 320 -3.07 6.89 13.83
C ILE A 320 -4.09 6.76 12.68
N GLY A 321 -3.97 5.71 11.92
CA GLY A 321 -4.79 5.38 10.76
C GLY A 321 -5.97 4.47 11.08
N ALA A 322 -6.19 3.49 10.20
CA ALA A 322 -7.14 2.41 10.38
C ALA A 322 -6.56 1.30 11.28
N THR A 323 -7.30 0.22 11.43
CA THR A 323 -6.74 -1.06 11.88
C THR A 323 -5.74 -1.59 10.85
N GLN A 324 -4.80 -2.43 11.24
CA GLN A 324 -4.17 -3.34 10.29
C GLN A 324 -5.27 -4.13 9.57
N GLU A 325 -4.92 -4.68 8.42
CA GLU A 325 -5.87 -5.46 7.63
C GLU A 325 -6.37 -6.68 8.41
N HIS A 326 -7.64 -6.67 8.79
CA HIS A 326 -8.29 -7.84 9.38
C HIS A 326 -8.57 -8.86 8.28
N THR A 327 -7.92 -10.02 8.36
CA THR A 327 -7.91 -11.01 7.28
C THR A 327 -9.21 -11.80 7.22
N VAL A 328 -10.02 -11.61 6.16
CA VAL A 328 -11.29 -12.31 5.95
C VAL A 328 -11.13 -13.51 5.01
N ASP A 329 -10.18 -13.46 4.07
CA ASP A 329 -9.92 -14.57 3.13
C ASP A 329 -8.43 -14.67 2.76
N GLY A 330 -8.14 -15.61 1.87
CA GLY A 330 -6.78 -15.83 1.37
C GLY A 330 -6.37 -14.90 0.23
N SER A 331 -5.26 -15.24 -0.45
CA SER A 331 -4.55 -14.40 -1.41
C SER A 331 -4.90 -14.71 -2.86
N PHE A 332 -5.02 -13.65 -3.68
CA PHE A 332 -5.08 -13.76 -5.13
C PHE A 332 -3.79 -14.38 -5.70
N SER A 333 -2.62 -13.87 -5.34
CA SER A 333 -1.35 -14.34 -5.91
C SER A 333 -1.03 -15.79 -5.61
N GLU A 334 -1.61 -16.34 -4.55
CA GLU A 334 -1.39 -17.71 -4.06
C GLU A 334 -2.56 -18.65 -4.32
N ARG A 335 -3.61 -18.14 -4.97
CA ARG A 335 -4.80 -18.91 -5.36
C ARG A 335 -5.56 -19.49 -4.18
N THR A 336 -5.67 -18.68 -3.11
CA THR A 336 -6.40 -19.05 -1.89
C THR A 336 -7.52 -18.07 -1.51
N MET A 337 -7.71 -16.96 -2.23
CA MET A 337 -8.82 -16.03 -2.00
C MET A 337 -10.19 -16.71 -2.14
N SER A 338 -11.19 -16.22 -1.44
CA SER A 338 -12.55 -16.76 -1.47
C SER A 338 -13.29 -16.34 -2.76
N TRP A 339 -13.52 -17.29 -3.66
CA TRP A 339 -14.16 -17.05 -4.95
C TRP A 339 -15.44 -17.88 -5.08
N SER A 340 -16.59 -17.21 -5.20
CA SER A 340 -17.92 -17.88 -5.25
C SER A 340 -18.08 -18.87 -6.41
N ALA A 341 -17.47 -18.59 -7.57
CA ALA A 341 -17.48 -19.51 -8.71
C ALA A 341 -16.50 -20.69 -8.56
N GLY A 342 -15.52 -20.59 -7.66
CA GLY A 342 -14.47 -21.59 -7.44
C GLY A 342 -13.37 -21.60 -8.50
N TYR A 343 -12.29 -22.30 -8.17
CA TYR A 343 -11.08 -22.34 -8.99
C TYR A 343 -11.18 -23.41 -10.09
N PRO A 344 -11.05 -23.05 -11.38
CA PRO A 344 -11.14 -24.03 -12.48
C PRO A 344 -10.09 -25.14 -12.38
N SER A 345 -8.92 -24.84 -11.81
CA SER A 345 -7.80 -25.78 -11.65
C SER A 345 -7.97 -26.77 -10.50
N ARG A 346 -8.95 -26.57 -9.59
CA ARG A 346 -9.15 -27.39 -8.38
C ARG A 346 -10.65 -27.57 -8.11
N SER A 347 -11.20 -28.66 -8.62
CA SER A 347 -12.64 -28.96 -8.50
C SER A 347 -13.13 -28.92 -7.05
N GLY A 348 -14.22 -28.18 -6.81
CA GLY A 348 -14.84 -28.01 -5.49
C GLY A 348 -14.10 -27.08 -4.53
N TYR A 349 -12.98 -26.48 -4.93
CA TYR A 349 -12.26 -25.52 -4.10
C TYR A 349 -12.67 -24.08 -4.44
N GLN A 350 -13.10 -23.34 -3.43
CA GLN A 350 -13.56 -21.95 -3.53
C GLN A 350 -12.65 -20.95 -2.78
N GLY A 351 -11.43 -21.38 -2.42
CA GLY A 351 -10.54 -20.59 -1.59
C GLY A 351 -10.81 -20.77 -0.09
N ASN A 352 -10.13 -19.97 0.72
CA ASN A 352 -10.17 -20.03 2.16
C ASN A 352 -10.84 -18.78 2.73
N VAL A 353 -11.99 -18.94 3.39
CA VAL A 353 -12.52 -17.92 4.30
C VAL A 353 -11.94 -18.20 5.69
N THR A 354 -11.34 -17.19 6.32
CA THR A 354 -10.54 -17.38 7.55
C THR A 354 -11.38 -17.33 8.83
N GLU A 355 -12.60 -16.77 8.74
CA GLU A 355 -13.50 -16.62 9.89
C GLU A 355 -14.98 -16.70 9.50
N THR A 356 -15.87 -16.75 10.48
CA THR A 356 -17.31 -16.72 10.27
C THR A 356 -17.87 -15.29 10.14
N GLN A 357 -19.04 -15.14 9.49
CA GLN A 357 -19.73 -13.83 9.46
C GLN A 357 -19.99 -13.27 10.86
N ALA A 358 -20.35 -14.11 11.83
CA ALA A 358 -20.65 -13.68 13.19
C ALA A 358 -19.41 -13.12 13.92
N THR A 359 -18.25 -13.72 13.71
CA THR A 359 -16.97 -13.25 14.26
C THR A 359 -16.60 -11.90 13.66
N LEU A 360 -16.68 -11.79 12.34
CA LEU A 360 -16.42 -10.54 11.62
C LEU A 360 -17.39 -9.43 12.05
N ASP A 361 -18.68 -9.73 12.18
CA ASP A 361 -19.70 -8.77 12.64
C ASP A 361 -19.35 -8.19 14.01
N ALA A 362 -18.91 -9.03 14.95
CA ALA A 362 -18.55 -8.61 16.31
C ALA A 362 -17.28 -7.74 16.30
N TRP A 363 -16.27 -8.11 15.51
CA TRP A 363 -15.04 -7.34 15.38
C TRP A 363 -15.30 -5.97 14.74
N VAL A 364 -16.01 -5.94 13.60
CA VAL A 364 -16.38 -4.70 12.90
C VAL A 364 -17.21 -3.77 13.80
N GLU A 365 -18.20 -4.30 14.51
CA GLU A 365 -19.01 -3.51 15.44
C GLU A 365 -18.14 -2.84 16.50
N ARG A 366 -17.21 -3.59 17.13
CA ARG A 366 -16.31 -3.07 18.17
C ARG A 366 -15.45 -1.94 17.65
N VAL A 367 -14.77 -2.12 16.50
CA VAL A 367 -13.91 -1.12 15.89
C VAL A 367 -14.69 0.13 15.50
N HIS A 368 -15.87 -0.08 14.87
CA HIS A 368 -16.74 1.00 14.43
C HIS A 368 -17.25 1.87 15.58
N ARG A 369 -17.65 1.23 16.70
CA ARG A 369 -18.07 1.96 17.94
C ARG A 369 -16.96 2.80 18.52
N ALA A 370 -15.73 2.36 18.43
CA ALA A 370 -14.55 3.09 18.90
C ALA A 370 -14.19 4.27 17.96
N ARG A 371 -14.85 4.40 16.81
CA ARG A 371 -14.54 5.40 15.76
C ARG A 371 -13.10 5.28 15.25
N ILE A 372 -12.63 4.06 15.15
CA ILE A 372 -11.40 3.70 14.45
C ILE A 372 -11.80 3.26 13.06
N GLN A 373 -11.08 3.72 12.04
CA GLN A 373 -11.34 3.33 10.66
C GLN A 373 -11.06 1.83 10.49
N ILE A 374 -12.04 1.14 9.92
CA ILE A 374 -11.93 -0.30 9.64
C ILE A 374 -11.06 -0.50 8.41
N ASN A 375 -10.17 -1.49 8.45
CA ASN A 375 -9.47 -2.01 7.31
C ASN A 375 -9.56 -3.55 7.30
N CYS A 376 -10.06 -4.13 6.21
CA CYS A 376 -10.15 -5.58 6.06
C CYS A 376 -9.42 -6.02 4.79
N HIS A 377 -8.62 -7.08 4.93
CA HIS A 377 -8.16 -7.88 3.81
C HIS A 377 -9.34 -8.69 3.27
N ALA A 378 -9.84 -8.29 2.13
CA ALA A 378 -10.94 -8.94 1.43
C ALA A 378 -10.67 -8.97 -0.07
N ASN A 379 -10.14 -10.08 -0.55
CA ASN A 379 -9.73 -10.29 -1.93
C ASN A 379 -10.89 -10.72 -2.83
N GLY A 380 -11.53 -11.82 -2.45
CA GLY A 380 -12.57 -12.45 -3.23
C GLY A 380 -13.94 -11.83 -3.01
N ASP A 381 -14.85 -12.11 -3.93
CA ASP A 381 -16.23 -11.60 -3.90
C ASP A 381 -16.99 -12.06 -2.64
N VAL A 382 -16.67 -13.22 -2.08
CA VAL A 382 -17.27 -13.73 -0.84
C VAL A 382 -16.81 -12.91 0.36
N ALA A 383 -15.51 -12.64 0.51
CA ALA A 383 -14.98 -11.87 1.63
C ALA A 383 -15.44 -10.40 1.59
N ILE A 384 -15.47 -9.79 0.40
CA ILE A 384 -15.97 -8.43 0.20
C ILE A 384 -17.46 -8.34 0.61
N ASP A 385 -18.27 -9.34 0.23
CA ASP A 385 -19.67 -9.43 0.63
C ASP A 385 -19.83 -9.51 2.16
N MET A 386 -19.03 -10.37 2.81
CA MET A 386 -19.02 -10.52 4.27
C MET A 386 -18.68 -9.21 4.99
N MET A 387 -17.61 -8.55 4.55
CA MET A 387 -17.19 -7.26 5.10
C MET A 387 -18.28 -6.19 4.94
N LEU A 388 -18.86 -6.06 3.75
CA LEU A 388 -19.91 -5.06 3.49
C LEU A 388 -21.18 -5.31 4.30
N LYS A 389 -21.53 -6.57 4.60
CA LYS A 389 -22.62 -6.92 5.52
C LYS A 389 -22.31 -6.48 6.95
N ALA A 390 -21.12 -6.76 7.44
CA ALA A 390 -20.69 -6.38 8.78
C ALA A 390 -20.65 -4.85 8.96
N VAL A 391 -20.10 -4.12 7.97
CA VAL A 391 -20.06 -2.64 7.96
C VAL A 391 -21.48 -2.05 7.95
N ALA A 392 -22.37 -2.56 7.10
CA ALA A 392 -23.76 -2.07 7.02
C ALA A 392 -24.49 -2.29 8.35
N ARG A 393 -24.31 -3.46 8.97
CA ARG A 393 -24.87 -3.76 10.29
C ARG A 393 -24.33 -2.81 11.37
N ALA A 394 -23.02 -2.62 11.43
CA ALA A 394 -22.41 -1.72 12.42
C ALA A 394 -22.86 -0.26 12.23
N GLN A 395 -22.97 0.19 10.98
CA GLN A 395 -23.45 1.54 10.64
C GLN A 395 -24.91 1.76 11.00
N GLN A 396 -25.77 0.73 10.91
CA GLN A 396 -27.16 0.79 11.37
C GLN A 396 -27.25 0.91 12.91
N LEU A 397 -26.40 0.17 13.62
CA LEU A 397 -26.38 0.18 15.10
C LEU A 397 -25.76 1.46 15.67
N PHE A 398 -24.70 1.95 15.05
CA PHE A 398 -23.90 3.09 15.52
C PHE A 398 -23.51 3.99 14.32
N PRO A 399 -24.40 4.89 13.87
CA PRO A 399 -24.12 5.74 12.71
C PRO A 399 -22.87 6.61 12.90
N VAL A 400 -21.87 6.45 12.04
CA VAL A 400 -20.67 7.27 11.96
C VAL A 400 -20.65 7.98 10.61
N LYS A 401 -20.62 9.32 10.64
CA LYS A 401 -20.53 10.11 9.42
C LYS A 401 -19.14 9.94 8.80
N ASP A 402 -19.11 9.62 7.51
CA ASP A 402 -17.87 9.55 6.73
C ASP A 402 -16.85 8.55 7.32
N ALA A 403 -17.28 7.31 7.61
CA ALA A 403 -16.46 6.29 8.26
C ALA A 403 -15.34 5.74 7.34
N ARG A 404 -15.54 5.76 6.01
CA ARG A 404 -14.59 5.29 4.96
C ARG A 404 -13.93 3.96 5.28
N PRO A 405 -14.68 2.86 5.50
CA PRO A 405 -14.04 1.56 5.71
C PRO A 405 -13.18 1.19 4.50
N LYS A 406 -11.95 0.74 4.74
CA LYS A 406 -10.99 0.36 3.71
C LYS A 406 -11.18 -1.12 3.36
N ILE A 407 -11.25 -1.43 2.07
CA ILE A 407 -11.26 -2.80 1.56
C ILE A 407 -9.90 -3.05 0.90
N THR A 408 -8.96 -3.57 1.67
CA THR A 408 -7.64 -3.95 1.15
C THR A 408 -7.78 -5.08 0.14
N HIS A 409 -7.05 -5.01 -0.93
CA HIS A 409 -7.13 -5.81 -2.16
C HIS A 409 -8.37 -5.51 -3.01
N CYS A 410 -9.57 -5.72 -2.47
CA CYS A 410 -10.82 -5.55 -3.23
C CYS A 410 -10.69 -6.10 -4.66
N THR A 411 -10.16 -7.35 -4.77
CA THR A 411 -9.63 -7.85 -6.05
C THR A 411 -10.74 -8.17 -7.03
N LEU A 412 -11.76 -8.94 -6.62
CA LEU A 412 -12.85 -9.36 -7.51
C LEU A 412 -14.16 -8.68 -7.14
N ILE A 413 -14.73 -7.93 -8.08
CA ILE A 413 -16.02 -7.26 -7.89
C ILE A 413 -17.08 -7.75 -8.88
N ASN A 414 -18.33 -7.46 -8.51
CA ASN A 414 -19.50 -7.55 -9.38
C ASN A 414 -20.37 -6.29 -9.21
N ASP A 415 -21.44 -6.18 -9.98
CA ASP A 415 -22.30 -4.99 -9.99
C ASP A 415 -23.00 -4.73 -8.64
N ASP A 416 -23.34 -5.78 -7.89
CA ASP A 416 -23.92 -5.65 -6.57
C ASP A 416 -22.89 -5.12 -5.55
N LEU A 417 -21.70 -5.72 -5.51
CA LEU A 417 -20.62 -5.27 -4.65
C LEU A 417 -20.22 -3.82 -4.96
N LEU A 418 -20.14 -3.45 -6.24
CA LEU A 418 -19.84 -2.07 -6.66
C LEU A 418 -20.84 -1.06 -6.10
N LYS A 419 -22.15 -1.37 -6.19
CA LYS A 419 -23.23 -0.52 -5.63
C LYS A 419 -23.12 -0.39 -4.11
N ARG A 420 -22.83 -1.50 -3.43
CA ARG A 420 -22.74 -1.55 -1.96
C ARG A 420 -21.46 -0.88 -1.45
N ILE A 421 -20.32 -1.00 -2.14
CA ILE A 421 -19.09 -0.25 -1.86
C ILE A 421 -19.38 1.26 -1.90
N LYS A 422 -20.06 1.71 -2.98
CA LYS A 422 -20.46 3.12 -3.11
C LYS A 422 -21.40 3.57 -1.96
N SER A 423 -22.42 2.76 -1.68
CA SER A 423 -23.41 3.08 -0.63
C SER A 423 -22.80 3.12 0.77
N ALA A 424 -21.81 2.27 1.04
CA ALA A 424 -21.08 2.24 2.31
C ALA A 424 -20.07 3.38 2.46
N GLY A 425 -19.77 4.14 1.38
CA GLY A 425 -18.67 5.09 1.35
C GLY A 425 -17.32 4.40 1.59
N ALA A 426 -17.23 3.12 1.23
CA ALA A 426 -16.01 2.34 1.41
C ALA A 426 -14.95 2.74 0.38
N VAL A 427 -13.68 2.64 0.77
CA VAL A 427 -12.52 2.92 -0.08
C VAL A 427 -11.90 1.61 -0.53
N PRO A 428 -12.13 1.19 -1.78
CA PRO A 428 -11.43 0.03 -2.34
C PRO A 428 -9.95 0.37 -2.56
N MET A 429 -9.07 -0.57 -2.23
CA MET A 429 -7.61 -0.42 -2.38
C MET A 429 -7.00 -1.59 -3.17
N PRO A 430 -7.27 -1.68 -4.48
CA PRO A 430 -6.62 -2.69 -5.32
C PRO A 430 -5.11 -2.44 -5.38
N PHE A 431 -4.34 -3.53 -5.55
CA PHE A 431 -2.89 -3.40 -5.61
C PHE A 431 -2.38 -2.87 -6.94
N THR A 432 -1.49 -1.91 -6.86
CA THR A 432 -0.90 -1.24 -8.02
C THR A 432 0.03 -2.16 -8.79
N SER A 433 0.89 -2.88 -8.09
CA SER A 433 1.93 -3.71 -8.72
C SER A 433 1.38 -4.94 -9.44
N TYR A 434 0.18 -5.41 -9.10
CA TYR A 434 -0.35 -6.68 -9.60
C TYR A 434 -0.51 -6.72 -11.11
N ALA A 435 -1.04 -5.66 -11.72
CA ALA A 435 -1.27 -5.64 -13.16
C ALA A 435 0.02 -5.71 -14.00
N TYR A 436 1.17 -5.34 -13.44
CA TYR A 436 2.47 -5.49 -14.08
C TYR A 436 3.25 -6.69 -13.53
N TYR A 437 3.53 -6.69 -12.22
CA TYR A 437 4.44 -7.64 -11.60
C TYR A 437 3.87 -9.06 -11.49
N ASN A 438 2.58 -9.19 -11.17
CA ASN A 438 1.89 -10.47 -10.98
C ASN A 438 1.03 -10.92 -12.17
N ALA A 439 1.20 -10.29 -13.35
CA ALA A 439 0.42 -10.63 -14.54
C ALA A 439 0.60 -12.10 -15.00
N ASP A 440 1.74 -12.69 -14.70
CA ASP A 440 2.02 -14.11 -14.93
C ASP A 440 1.16 -15.08 -14.11
N LYS A 441 0.37 -14.57 -13.16
CA LYS A 441 -0.61 -15.35 -12.38
C LYS A 441 -2.04 -15.27 -12.95
N PHE A 442 -2.28 -14.35 -13.88
CA PHE A 442 -3.62 -14.07 -14.40
C PHE A 442 -4.21 -15.23 -15.21
N HIS A 443 -3.37 -16.02 -15.87
CA HIS A 443 -3.79 -17.21 -16.61
C HIS A 443 -4.49 -18.27 -15.73
N PHE A 444 -4.26 -18.27 -14.40
CA PHE A 444 -4.96 -19.17 -13.47
C PHE A 444 -6.45 -18.81 -13.33
N TYR A 445 -6.84 -17.60 -13.68
CA TYR A 445 -8.18 -17.04 -13.49
C TYR A 445 -8.92 -16.83 -14.81
N GLY A 446 -8.22 -16.47 -15.87
CA GLY A 446 -8.78 -16.21 -17.19
C GLY A 446 -9.37 -14.81 -17.36
N GLU A 447 -9.71 -14.45 -18.63
CA GLU A 447 -10.10 -13.09 -18.99
C GLU A 447 -11.44 -12.66 -18.37
N GLU A 448 -12.41 -13.57 -18.25
CA GLU A 448 -13.71 -13.25 -17.63
C GLU A 448 -13.52 -12.71 -16.19
N PHE A 449 -12.70 -13.41 -15.40
CA PHE A 449 -12.34 -12.96 -14.07
C PHE A 449 -11.57 -11.64 -14.11
N MET A 450 -10.51 -11.56 -14.95
CA MET A 450 -9.63 -10.40 -15.02
C MET A 450 -10.33 -9.13 -15.51
N SER A 451 -11.43 -9.27 -16.25
CA SER A 451 -12.28 -8.15 -16.67
C SER A 451 -13.01 -7.46 -15.49
N ARG A 452 -13.07 -8.11 -14.34
CA ARG A 452 -13.72 -7.63 -13.10
C ARG A 452 -12.74 -7.51 -11.94
N ALA A 453 -11.47 -7.85 -12.15
CA ALA A 453 -10.46 -7.84 -11.11
C ALA A 453 -9.60 -6.57 -11.17
N MET A 454 -9.18 -6.08 -9.99
CA MET A 454 -8.42 -4.81 -9.85
C MET A 454 -9.10 -3.71 -10.67
N ALA A 455 -10.37 -3.49 -10.38
CA ALA A 455 -11.34 -2.85 -11.26
C ALA A 455 -11.30 -1.32 -11.18
N PHE A 456 -10.12 -0.72 -11.35
CA PHE A 456 -9.90 0.73 -11.25
C PHE A 456 -10.88 1.52 -12.12
N ARG A 457 -11.09 1.12 -13.39
CA ARG A 457 -12.03 1.80 -14.28
C ARG A 457 -13.46 1.75 -13.74
N SER A 458 -13.91 0.57 -13.31
CA SER A 458 -15.26 0.39 -12.77
C SER A 458 -15.51 1.26 -11.52
N PHE A 459 -14.55 1.36 -10.62
CA PHE A 459 -14.65 2.22 -9.43
C PHE A 459 -14.74 3.70 -9.82
N LEU A 460 -13.87 4.17 -10.71
CA LEU A 460 -13.86 5.56 -11.16
C LEU A 460 -15.16 5.93 -11.90
N ASP A 461 -15.65 5.07 -12.79
CA ASP A 461 -16.93 5.29 -13.51
C ASP A 461 -18.12 5.32 -12.56
N ALA A 462 -18.08 4.55 -11.49
CA ALA A 462 -19.08 4.60 -10.43
C ALA A 462 -18.95 5.84 -9.53
N GLY A 463 -17.90 6.66 -9.69
CA GLY A 463 -17.60 7.81 -8.82
C GLY A 463 -17.15 7.39 -7.42
N ILE A 464 -16.50 6.23 -7.29
CA ILE A 464 -15.91 5.74 -6.04
C ILE A 464 -14.45 6.18 -5.99
N PRO A 465 -13.99 6.90 -4.96
CA PRO A 465 -12.60 7.29 -4.82
C PRO A 465 -11.74 6.06 -4.48
N VAL A 466 -11.32 5.32 -5.53
CA VAL A 466 -10.40 4.20 -5.39
C VAL A 466 -9.02 4.71 -5.06
N ALA A 467 -8.40 4.19 -3.99
CA ALA A 467 -7.00 4.41 -3.64
C ALA A 467 -6.17 3.18 -4.04
N ALA A 468 -4.87 3.20 -3.80
CA ALA A 468 -4.02 2.09 -4.17
C ALA A 468 -2.92 1.85 -3.14
N GLY A 469 -2.64 0.59 -2.89
CA GLY A 469 -1.51 0.12 -2.09
C GLY A 469 -0.56 -0.73 -2.93
N SER A 470 0.66 -0.86 -2.50
CA SER A 470 1.62 -1.78 -3.13
C SER A 470 1.48 -3.20 -2.60
N ASP A 471 1.04 -3.30 -1.36
CA ASP A 471 1.13 -4.53 -0.59
C ASP A 471 2.56 -5.11 -0.64
N PHE A 472 3.54 -4.23 -0.47
CA PHE A 472 4.91 -4.71 -0.36
C PHE A 472 4.94 -5.66 0.84
N TYR A 473 5.14 -6.86 0.59
CA TYR A 473 6.11 -7.59 -0.20
C TYR A 473 5.56 -8.55 -1.29
N PRO A 474 4.24 -8.76 -1.52
CA PRO A 474 3.73 -9.52 -2.68
C PRO A 474 4.15 -8.93 -4.02
N GLY A 475 4.33 -7.62 -4.07
CA GLY A 475 4.90 -6.92 -5.22
C GLY A 475 5.81 -5.77 -4.80
N PRO A 476 6.61 -5.21 -5.73
CA PRO A 476 7.38 -4.00 -5.48
C PRO A 476 6.48 -2.80 -5.19
N PHE A 477 6.96 -1.87 -4.35
CA PHE A 477 6.22 -0.65 -4.02
C PHE A 477 6.51 0.55 -4.95
N ALA A 478 7.15 0.35 -6.10
CA ALA A 478 7.45 1.42 -7.05
C ALA A 478 6.17 2.01 -7.67
N PRO A 479 5.78 3.29 -7.38
CA PRO A 479 4.51 3.85 -7.85
C PRO A 479 4.41 3.94 -9.38
N LEU A 480 5.52 4.21 -10.07
CA LEU A 480 5.56 4.28 -11.53
C LEU A 480 5.38 2.92 -12.21
N MET A 481 5.82 1.82 -11.57
CA MET A 481 5.49 0.47 -12.02
C MET A 481 3.99 0.21 -11.85
N GLY A 482 3.42 0.60 -10.72
CA GLY A 482 1.97 0.53 -10.49
C GLY A 482 1.18 1.36 -11.50
N MET A 483 1.61 2.59 -11.78
CA MET A 483 1.00 3.46 -12.80
C MET A 483 1.01 2.79 -14.18
N GLN A 484 2.14 2.23 -14.61
CA GLN A 484 2.22 1.48 -15.88
C GLN A 484 1.21 0.33 -15.91
N GLY A 485 1.13 -0.46 -14.84
CA GLY A 485 0.18 -1.57 -14.73
C GLY A 485 -1.27 -1.11 -14.87
N MET A 486 -1.67 -0.03 -14.19
CA MET A 486 -3.02 0.54 -14.27
C MET A 486 -3.35 1.10 -15.65
N VAL A 487 -2.38 1.73 -16.31
CA VAL A 487 -2.57 2.38 -17.63
C VAL A 487 -2.57 1.36 -18.77
N THR A 488 -1.70 0.37 -18.73
CA THR A 488 -1.50 -0.57 -19.85
C THR A 488 -2.25 -1.88 -19.69
N ARG A 489 -2.43 -2.36 -18.44
CA ARG A 489 -2.89 -3.73 -18.14
C ARG A 489 -2.06 -4.78 -18.89
N THR A 490 -0.76 -4.47 -19.06
CA THR A 490 0.23 -5.33 -19.70
C THR A 490 1.27 -5.72 -18.65
N GLY A 491 1.48 -7.02 -18.49
CA GLY A 491 2.45 -7.56 -17.56
C GLY A 491 3.89 -7.45 -18.07
N TRP A 492 4.85 -7.73 -17.20
CA TRP A 492 6.27 -7.80 -17.54
C TRP A 492 6.57 -8.84 -18.63
N ASN A 493 5.70 -9.87 -18.78
CA ASN A 493 5.77 -10.92 -19.79
C ASN A 493 5.09 -10.54 -21.13
N GLY A 494 4.56 -9.33 -21.24
CA GLY A 494 3.85 -8.82 -22.42
C GLY A 494 2.39 -9.27 -22.53
N GLU A 495 1.89 -10.11 -21.63
CA GLU A 495 0.50 -10.55 -21.62
C GLU A 495 -0.43 -9.39 -21.21
N LYS A 496 -1.61 -9.39 -21.80
CA LYS A 496 -2.64 -8.36 -21.58
C LYS A 496 -3.90 -8.99 -21.03
N TRP A 497 -4.38 -8.45 -19.90
CA TRP A 497 -5.53 -9.00 -19.18
C TRP A 497 -6.45 -7.90 -18.65
N GLY A 498 -7.77 -8.08 -18.80
CA GLY A 498 -8.76 -7.13 -18.29
C GLY A 498 -8.57 -5.72 -18.83
N LEU A 499 -8.35 -5.56 -20.13
CA LEU A 499 -8.07 -4.26 -20.79
C LEU A 499 -9.17 -3.23 -20.57
N ASN A 500 -10.40 -3.65 -20.29
CA ASN A 500 -11.54 -2.79 -19.94
C ASN A 500 -11.33 -2.05 -18.62
N GLN A 501 -10.39 -2.48 -17.78
CA GLN A 501 -10.08 -1.84 -16.49
C GLN A 501 -8.92 -0.83 -16.57
N ARG A 502 -8.42 -0.51 -17.76
CA ARG A 502 -7.38 0.52 -17.95
C ARG A 502 -7.91 1.89 -17.53
N ILE A 503 -7.02 2.69 -16.96
CA ILE A 503 -7.26 4.09 -16.65
C ILE A 503 -6.19 4.97 -17.29
N SER A 504 -6.45 6.26 -17.42
CA SER A 504 -5.49 7.22 -17.95
C SER A 504 -4.37 7.51 -16.94
N VAL A 505 -3.25 8.08 -17.41
CA VAL A 505 -2.14 8.54 -16.55
C VAL A 505 -2.63 9.57 -15.53
N ALA A 506 -3.52 10.48 -15.93
CA ALA A 506 -4.08 11.49 -15.02
C ALA A 506 -4.90 10.84 -13.88
N GLU A 507 -5.72 9.84 -14.21
CA GLU A 507 -6.49 9.07 -13.20
C GLU A 507 -5.56 8.25 -12.33
N ALA A 508 -4.55 7.59 -12.89
CA ALA A 508 -3.56 6.83 -12.11
C ALA A 508 -2.78 7.73 -11.16
N LEU A 509 -2.40 8.94 -11.59
CA LEU A 509 -1.76 9.92 -10.73
C LEU A 509 -2.68 10.34 -9.57
N GLN A 510 -3.98 10.57 -9.84
CA GLN A 510 -4.96 10.88 -8.79
C GLN A 510 -5.12 9.73 -7.80
N VAL A 511 -5.16 8.48 -8.28
CA VAL A 511 -5.23 7.25 -7.44
C VAL A 511 -4.03 7.17 -6.49
N LEU A 512 -2.83 7.44 -7.01
CA LEU A 512 -1.56 7.34 -6.27
C LEU A 512 -1.26 8.56 -5.38
N THR A 513 -2.12 9.58 -5.36
CA THR A 513 -1.88 10.83 -4.62
C THR A 513 -3.13 11.28 -3.85
N LEU A 514 -4.05 12.03 -4.48
CA LEU A 514 -5.20 12.63 -3.81
C LEU A 514 -6.17 11.59 -3.24
N ASN A 515 -6.43 10.50 -3.98
CA ASN A 515 -7.30 9.44 -3.48
C ASN A 515 -6.62 8.67 -2.32
N GLY A 516 -5.29 8.54 -2.33
CA GLY A 516 -4.54 8.01 -1.19
C GLY A 516 -4.71 8.87 0.06
N ALA A 517 -4.64 10.20 -0.08
CA ALA A 517 -4.93 11.12 1.01
C ALA A 517 -6.39 11.01 1.48
N HIS A 518 -7.35 10.82 0.55
CA HIS A 518 -8.76 10.59 0.88
C HIS A 518 -8.94 9.31 1.71
N ALA A 519 -8.22 8.24 1.41
CA ALA A 519 -8.29 6.98 2.15
C ALA A 519 -7.90 7.12 3.63
N SER A 520 -7.15 8.16 3.99
CA SER A 520 -6.71 8.47 5.36
C SER A 520 -7.34 9.72 5.97
N HIS A 521 -8.38 10.31 5.35
CA HIS A 521 -9.01 11.58 5.76
C HIS A 521 -8.03 12.77 5.77
N GLU A 522 -7.03 12.76 4.91
CA GLU A 522 -5.96 13.77 4.86
C GLU A 522 -5.95 14.57 3.55
N GLU A 523 -6.98 14.44 2.70
CA GLU A 523 -7.08 15.15 1.42
C GLU A 523 -7.13 16.68 1.55
N ALA A 524 -7.46 17.18 2.72
CA ALA A 524 -7.42 18.62 3.01
C ALA A 524 -5.99 19.14 3.19
N ILE A 525 -5.04 18.27 3.57
CA ILE A 525 -3.68 18.68 3.92
C ILE A 525 -2.60 18.16 2.98
N LYS A 526 -2.85 17.13 2.16
CA LYS A 526 -1.85 16.56 1.23
C LYS A 526 -2.49 15.95 -0.02
N GLY A 527 -1.71 15.35 -0.90
CA GLY A 527 -2.14 14.62 -2.09
C GLY A 527 -2.36 15.47 -3.35
N SER A 528 -2.16 16.78 -3.27
CA SER A 528 -2.14 17.67 -4.44
C SER A 528 -1.24 18.88 -4.20
N ILE A 529 -0.69 19.46 -5.28
CA ILE A 529 0.08 20.72 -5.23
C ILE A 529 -0.91 21.87 -5.24
N THR A 530 -1.38 22.22 -4.06
CA THR A 530 -2.44 23.22 -3.83
C THR A 530 -2.02 24.14 -2.69
N PRO A 531 -2.17 25.46 -2.79
CA PRO A 531 -1.87 26.38 -1.69
C PRO A 531 -2.58 25.99 -0.40
N GLY A 532 -1.84 26.01 0.72
CA GLY A 532 -2.29 25.61 2.05
C GLY A 532 -2.07 24.12 2.37
N LYS A 533 -1.69 23.29 1.41
CA LYS A 533 -1.32 21.89 1.64
C LYS A 533 0.17 21.72 1.88
N LEU A 534 0.53 20.59 2.47
CA LEU A 534 1.90 20.18 2.72
C LEU A 534 2.69 20.07 1.41
N ALA A 535 3.89 20.64 1.41
CA ALA A 535 4.76 20.70 0.25
C ALA A 535 5.51 19.38 0.05
N ASP A 536 4.72 18.35 -0.29
CA ASP A 536 5.18 17.02 -0.64
C ASP A 536 5.10 16.85 -2.16
N PHE A 537 6.24 16.70 -2.84
CA PHE A 537 6.28 16.58 -4.29
C PHE A 537 7.46 15.76 -4.79
N VAL A 538 7.35 15.28 -6.04
CA VAL A 538 8.36 14.46 -6.71
C VAL A 538 8.73 15.10 -8.04
N VAL A 539 10.03 15.19 -8.31
CA VAL A 539 10.58 15.58 -9.61
C VAL A 539 10.92 14.32 -10.40
N LEU A 540 10.40 14.21 -11.60
CA LEU A 540 10.56 13.07 -12.50
C LEU A 540 11.45 13.42 -13.69
N SER A 541 12.27 12.46 -14.15
CA SER A 541 13.18 12.62 -15.30
C SER A 541 12.45 12.72 -16.64
N ALA A 542 11.18 12.31 -16.72
CA ALA A 542 10.34 12.39 -17.91
C ALA A 542 8.87 12.57 -17.53
N ASP A 543 8.05 12.99 -18.48
CA ASP A 543 6.61 13.17 -18.28
C ASP A 543 5.85 11.87 -18.55
N PRO A 544 5.20 11.26 -17.53
CA PRO A 544 4.44 10.03 -17.73
C PRO A 544 3.23 10.17 -18.67
N HIS A 545 2.73 11.40 -18.90
CA HIS A 545 1.63 11.66 -19.82
C HIS A 545 2.05 11.64 -21.30
N THR A 546 3.33 11.87 -21.58
CA THR A 546 3.87 11.92 -22.94
C THR A 546 4.82 10.76 -23.24
N ALA A 547 5.31 10.07 -22.22
CA ALA A 547 6.12 8.87 -22.38
C ALA A 547 5.32 7.74 -23.05
N ALA A 548 6.00 6.83 -23.74
CA ALA A 548 5.37 5.61 -24.20
C ALA A 548 4.81 4.83 -23.00
N PRO A 549 3.54 4.38 -23.02
CA PRO A 549 2.92 3.78 -21.84
C PRO A 549 3.70 2.61 -21.22
N ASP A 550 4.39 1.83 -22.05
CA ASP A 550 5.18 0.68 -21.61
C ASP A 550 6.55 1.05 -21.00
N THR A 551 6.90 2.35 -20.97
CA THR A 551 8.16 2.87 -20.40
C THR A 551 7.94 3.71 -19.14
N ILE A 552 6.72 3.87 -18.67
CA ILE A 552 6.41 4.71 -17.48
C ILE A 552 7.19 4.24 -16.25
N LYS A 553 7.33 2.94 -16.04
CA LYS A 553 8.10 2.36 -14.93
C LYS A 553 9.60 2.71 -14.95
N ASP A 554 10.14 3.06 -16.10
CA ASP A 554 11.56 3.36 -16.31
C ASP A 554 11.89 4.83 -16.03
N ILE A 555 10.88 5.69 -15.90
CA ILE A 555 11.03 7.09 -15.49
C ILE A 555 11.66 7.11 -14.09
N LYS A 556 12.71 7.94 -13.94
CA LYS A 556 13.44 8.02 -12.66
C LYS A 556 12.87 9.12 -11.77
N VAL A 557 12.83 8.85 -10.47
CA VAL A 557 12.65 9.87 -9.46
C VAL A 557 13.99 10.60 -9.33
N VAL A 558 14.01 11.88 -9.70
CA VAL A 558 15.20 12.74 -9.62
C VAL A 558 15.32 13.34 -8.23
N ARG A 559 14.19 13.75 -7.66
CA ARG A 559 14.14 14.33 -6.32
C ARG A 559 12.80 14.04 -5.66
N THR A 560 12.83 13.75 -4.36
CA THR A 560 11.65 13.69 -3.49
C THR A 560 11.76 14.76 -2.42
N VAL A 561 10.70 15.51 -2.24
CA VAL A 561 10.57 16.57 -1.25
C VAL A 561 9.40 16.26 -0.33
N THR A 562 9.65 16.26 0.98
CA THR A 562 8.63 16.10 2.01
C THR A 562 8.64 17.31 2.92
N GLY A 563 7.49 17.99 3.07
CA GLY A 563 7.38 19.20 3.87
C GLY A 563 8.34 20.31 3.44
N GLY A 564 8.54 20.50 2.13
CA GLY A 564 9.43 21.50 1.56
C GLY A 564 10.94 21.18 1.65
N LYS A 565 11.33 20.05 2.27
CA LYS A 565 12.73 19.62 2.40
C LYS A 565 13.05 18.49 1.42
N ALA A 566 14.16 18.61 0.68
CA ALA A 566 14.64 17.51 -0.15
C ALA A 566 15.13 16.36 0.75
N VAL A 567 14.45 15.21 0.64
CA VAL A 567 14.74 13.99 1.40
C VAL A 567 15.43 12.92 0.55
N TYR A 568 15.37 13.05 -0.77
CA TYR A 568 16.09 12.24 -1.73
C TYR A 568 16.50 13.05 -2.95
N GLN A 569 17.68 12.77 -3.48
CA GLN A 569 18.18 13.28 -4.77
C GLN A 569 19.03 12.20 -5.44
N ALA A 570 18.72 11.88 -6.73
CA ALA A 570 19.44 10.90 -7.54
C ALA A 570 20.82 11.42 -7.98
#